data_af7e8ed00f198d05816bf3747e0938d7
#
_entry.id   af7e8ed00f198d05816bf3747e0938d7
#
_cell.length_a   1.000
_cell.length_b   1.000
_cell.length_c   1.000
_cell.angle_alpha   90.00
_cell.angle_beta   90.00
_cell.angle_gamma   90.00
#
_symmetry.space_group_name_H-M   'P 1'
#
loop_
_entity.id
_entity.type
_entity.pdbx_description
1 polymer ?
#
loop_
_entity_poly.entity_id
_entity_poly.type
_entity_poly.pdbx_seq_one_letter_code
_entity_poly.pdbx_strand_id
1 'polypeptide(L)'
;MDLSKLKDYFEPSDIEWRLQQCGKGKGDKIWGMALAYVTNRAIMNRLDEVCGPENWKNEFKAAPDGGILCGISIKVGDEWVTKWDGAENTDIEAVKGGLSGAMKRAAVQWGIGRYLYKLEESWINANENGAYRGKTKDGTTFKWDAPTLPAWALPKDSNKSVKSETHAEPKPPKKPVVQFTDEQKAEMKKWNDGTFSKDELDKFKKQTTAPGANIDELVQWYADEYANRHANKVTAEEENGAELAFGDPTNELAFGDPNN
;
A
#
# COMPACT_ATOMS: atom_id res chain seq x y z
N MET A 1 1.63 24.28 29.21
CA MET A 1 1.38 23.02 28.48
C MET A 1 0.79 22.00 29.47
N ASP A 2 -0.38 21.45 29.18
CA ASP A 2 -1.01 20.40 30.00
C ASP A 2 -0.91 19.04 29.31
N LEU A 3 0.13 18.28 29.64
CA LEU A 3 0.39 16.97 29.04
C LEU A 3 -0.68 15.90 29.41
N SER A 4 -1.59 16.18 30.36
CA SER A 4 -2.66 15.24 30.66
C SER A 4 -3.63 15.07 29.49
N LYS A 5 -3.78 16.09 28.65
CA LYS A 5 -4.61 16.10 27.43
C LYS A 5 -4.11 15.16 26.34
N LEU A 6 -2.84 14.75 26.36
CA LEU A 6 -2.33 13.71 25.46
C LEU A 6 -3.08 12.37 25.61
N LYS A 7 -3.73 12.16 26.75
CA LYS A 7 -4.49 10.93 27.06
C LYS A 7 -5.97 11.02 26.70
N ASP A 8 -6.43 12.19 26.23
CA ASP A 8 -7.82 12.39 25.85
C ASP A 8 -8.20 11.45 24.71
N TYR A 9 -9.45 11.02 24.71
CA TYR A 9 -9.97 10.08 23.72
C TYR A 9 -10.11 10.75 22.36
N PHE A 10 -10.08 9.93 21.33
CA PHE A 10 -10.18 10.37 19.94
C PHE A 10 -11.57 10.13 19.40
N GLU A 11 -11.98 10.96 18.44
CA GLU A 11 -13.19 10.73 17.68
C GLU A 11 -13.09 9.43 16.86
N PRO A 12 -14.20 8.71 16.61
CA PRO A 12 -14.19 7.49 15.82
C PRO A 12 -13.53 7.64 14.44
N SER A 13 -13.60 8.82 13.83
CA SER A 13 -12.95 9.15 12.56
C SER A 13 -11.43 9.13 12.61
N ASP A 14 -10.84 9.28 13.78
CA ASP A 14 -9.39 9.22 14.01
C ASP A 14 -8.87 7.81 14.31
N ILE A 15 -9.79 6.85 14.40
CA ILE A 15 -9.48 5.44 14.71
C ILE A 15 -9.49 4.61 13.44
N GLU A 16 -8.39 3.93 13.20
CA GLU A 16 -8.20 2.96 12.12
C GLU A 16 -8.33 1.54 12.67
N TRP A 17 -9.04 0.68 11.95
CA TRP A 17 -9.18 -0.72 12.30
C TRP A 17 -8.38 -1.60 11.35
N ARG A 18 -7.68 -2.58 11.90
CA ARG A 18 -6.92 -3.57 11.13
C ARG A 18 -7.16 -4.97 11.64
N LEU A 19 -7.22 -5.93 10.73
CA LEU A 19 -7.22 -7.33 11.10
C LEU A 19 -5.87 -7.72 11.70
N GLN A 20 -5.91 -8.27 12.91
CA GLN A 20 -4.77 -8.92 13.56
C GLN A 20 -4.64 -10.36 13.05
N GLN A 21 -5.78 -11.06 12.99
CA GLN A 21 -5.86 -12.43 12.48
C GLN A 21 -7.23 -12.68 11.87
N CYS A 22 -7.29 -13.62 10.95
CA CYS A 22 -8.55 -14.10 10.37
C CYS A 22 -8.39 -15.52 9.87
N GLY A 23 -9.52 -16.21 9.70
CA GLY A 23 -9.54 -17.58 9.24
C GLY A 23 -10.93 -18.06 8.85
N LYS A 24 -11.02 -19.34 8.48
CA LYS A 24 -12.28 -20.02 8.22
C LYS A 24 -12.68 -20.87 9.42
N GLY A 25 -13.92 -20.77 9.83
CA GLY A 25 -14.56 -21.62 10.85
C GLY A 25 -15.38 -22.74 10.22
N LYS A 26 -16.26 -23.34 11.02
CA LYS A 26 -17.18 -24.41 10.54
C LYS A 26 -18.09 -23.87 9.45
N GLY A 27 -18.25 -24.63 8.35
CA GLY A 27 -19.10 -24.25 7.21
C GLY A 27 -18.58 -23.05 6.43
N ASP A 28 -17.24 -22.93 6.30
CA ASP A 28 -16.55 -21.88 5.54
C ASP A 28 -16.85 -20.44 5.97
N LYS A 29 -17.46 -20.25 7.15
CA LYS A 29 -17.69 -18.92 7.70
C LYS A 29 -16.37 -18.27 8.04
N ILE A 30 -16.13 -17.10 7.45
CA ILE A 30 -14.91 -16.33 7.70
C ILE A 30 -15.12 -15.48 8.95
N TRP A 31 -14.15 -15.55 9.84
CA TRP A 31 -14.03 -14.74 11.05
C TRP A 31 -12.73 -13.96 11.05
N GLY A 32 -12.67 -12.91 11.79
CA GLY A 32 -11.44 -12.17 12.04
C GLY A 32 -11.47 -11.48 13.40
N MET A 33 -10.29 -11.08 13.86
CA MET A 33 -10.11 -10.24 15.03
C MET A 33 -9.48 -8.92 14.59
N ALA A 34 -10.17 -7.81 14.87
CA ALA A 34 -9.73 -6.47 14.51
C ALA A 34 -9.16 -5.74 15.72
N LEU A 35 -8.12 -4.93 15.49
CA LEU A 35 -7.54 -4.03 16.47
C LEU A 35 -7.74 -2.59 16.03
N ALA A 36 -7.99 -1.72 17.00
CA ALA A 36 -8.14 -0.29 16.82
C ALA A 36 -6.80 0.43 17.04
N TYR A 37 -6.50 1.41 16.19
CA TYR A 37 -5.30 2.25 16.26
C TYR A 37 -5.66 3.70 16.00
N VAL A 38 -5.02 4.63 16.69
CA VAL A 38 -5.07 6.05 16.31
C VAL A 38 -4.27 6.25 15.02
N THR A 39 -4.79 7.06 14.09
CA THR A 39 -4.05 7.41 12.88
C THR A 39 -2.83 8.26 13.20
N ASN A 40 -1.76 8.19 12.39
CA ASN A 40 -0.58 9.03 12.61
C ASN A 40 -0.91 10.52 12.49
N ARG A 41 -1.86 10.90 11.63
CA ARG A 41 -2.31 12.30 11.52
C ARG A 41 -2.96 12.78 12.80
N ALA A 42 -3.84 11.99 13.39
CA ALA A 42 -4.46 12.32 14.65
C ALA A 42 -3.44 12.41 15.80
N ILE A 43 -2.39 11.57 15.78
CA ILE A 43 -1.26 11.65 16.73
C ILE A 43 -0.54 12.99 16.58
N MET A 44 -0.17 13.38 15.36
CA MET A 44 0.52 14.65 15.09
C MET A 44 -0.34 15.84 15.49
N ASN A 45 -1.62 15.86 15.07
CA ASN A 45 -2.56 16.91 15.45
C ASN A 45 -2.68 17.06 16.99
N ARG A 46 -2.76 15.94 17.72
CA ARG A 46 -2.81 15.97 19.18
C ARG A 46 -1.53 16.53 19.79
N LEU A 47 -0.36 16.20 19.22
CA LEU A 47 0.93 16.73 19.67
C LEU A 47 1.02 18.25 19.40
N ASP A 48 0.57 18.68 18.22
CA ASP A 48 0.53 20.11 17.86
C ASP A 48 -0.43 20.89 18.78
N GLU A 49 -1.62 20.35 19.04
CA GLU A 49 -2.63 20.97 19.90
C GLU A 49 -2.18 21.10 21.34
N VAL A 50 -1.58 20.06 21.91
CA VAL A 50 -1.23 20.00 23.33
C VAL A 50 0.12 20.61 23.62
N CYS A 51 1.10 20.40 22.75
CA CYS A 51 2.48 20.84 22.97
C CYS A 51 2.84 22.12 22.22
N GLY A 52 2.18 22.42 21.10
CA GLY A 52 2.66 23.34 20.08
C GLY A 52 3.64 22.66 19.13
N PRO A 53 3.58 22.95 17.83
CA PRO A 53 4.39 22.26 16.83
C PRO A 53 5.90 22.42 17.02
N GLU A 54 6.33 23.49 17.70
CA GLU A 54 7.74 23.77 18.01
C GLU A 54 8.25 23.03 19.25
N ASN A 55 7.37 22.42 20.05
CA ASN A 55 7.72 21.78 21.32
C ASN A 55 7.65 20.26 21.28
N TRP A 56 7.55 19.68 20.11
CA TRP A 56 7.70 18.24 19.92
C TRP A 56 8.45 17.93 18.62
N LYS A 57 9.06 16.77 18.56
CA LYS A 57 9.70 16.23 17.36
C LYS A 57 9.70 14.71 17.41
N ASN A 58 9.87 14.09 16.25
CA ASN A 58 10.11 12.65 16.16
C ASN A 58 11.40 12.35 15.41
N GLU A 59 12.03 11.25 15.77
CA GLU A 59 13.23 10.71 15.15
C GLU A 59 13.00 9.23 14.86
N PHE A 60 13.57 8.76 13.75
CA PHE A 60 13.50 7.34 13.40
C PHE A 60 14.91 6.77 13.30
N LYS A 61 15.07 5.54 13.79
CA LYS A 61 16.34 4.79 13.74
C LYS A 61 16.06 3.35 13.31
N ALA A 62 17.02 2.72 12.65
CA ALA A 62 16.96 1.29 12.43
C ALA A 62 17.07 0.54 13.77
N ALA A 63 16.24 -0.49 13.96
CA ALA A 63 16.39 -1.39 15.10
C ALA A 63 17.52 -2.40 14.84
N PRO A 64 18.22 -2.93 15.89
CA PRO A 64 19.38 -3.81 15.73
C PRO A 64 19.10 -5.07 14.90
N ASP A 65 17.92 -5.69 15.09
CA ASP A 65 17.53 -6.94 14.42
C ASP A 65 16.53 -6.72 13.28
N GLY A 66 16.52 -5.52 12.70
CA GLY A 66 15.54 -5.09 11.69
C GLY A 66 14.35 -4.37 12.29
N GLY A 67 13.53 -3.74 11.42
CA GLY A 67 12.45 -2.87 11.86
C GLY A 67 12.89 -1.44 12.10
N ILE A 68 11.99 -0.64 12.67
CA ILE A 68 12.15 0.80 12.86
C ILE A 68 11.85 1.16 14.31
N LEU A 69 12.72 1.96 14.92
CA LEU A 69 12.48 2.65 16.19
C LEU A 69 12.00 4.08 15.89
N CYS A 70 11.01 4.54 16.64
CA CYS A 70 10.58 5.94 16.66
C CYS A 70 10.75 6.50 18.08
N GLY A 71 11.44 7.64 18.19
CA GLY A 71 11.50 8.44 19.40
C GLY A 71 10.62 9.67 19.23
N ILE A 72 9.62 9.84 20.07
CA ILE A 72 8.85 11.08 20.20
C ILE A 72 9.40 11.87 21.36
N SER A 73 9.91 13.06 21.09
CA SER A 73 10.45 13.99 22.08
C SER A 73 9.48 15.14 22.31
N ILE A 74 9.24 15.50 23.55
CA ILE A 74 8.42 16.64 23.95
C ILE A 74 9.26 17.51 24.88
N LYS A 75 9.22 18.83 24.68
CA LYS A 75 9.87 19.79 25.54
C LYS A 75 9.06 19.98 26.82
N VAL A 76 9.64 19.62 27.97
CA VAL A 76 9.03 19.73 29.31
C VAL A 76 9.87 20.70 30.13
N GLY A 77 9.38 21.92 30.34
CA GLY A 77 10.22 23.01 30.83
C GLY A 77 11.30 23.33 29.80
N ASP A 78 12.56 23.29 30.23
CA ASP A 78 13.72 23.54 29.39
C ASP A 78 14.37 22.25 28.82
N GLU A 79 13.84 21.09 29.17
CA GLU A 79 14.40 19.79 28.77
C GLU A 79 13.59 19.07 27.72
N TRP A 80 14.29 18.35 26.84
CA TRP A 80 13.68 17.44 25.89
C TRP A 80 13.60 16.03 26.48
N VAL A 81 12.37 15.55 26.72
CA VAL A 81 12.12 14.19 27.17
C VAL A 81 11.74 13.33 25.98
N THR A 82 12.45 12.24 25.74
CA THR A 82 12.21 11.33 24.62
C THR A 82 11.73 9.97 25.10
N LYS A 83 10.68 9.44 24.45
CA LYS A 83 10.21 8.07 24.64
C LYS A 83 10.27 7.31 23.34
N TRP A 84 10.87 6.13 23.38
CA TRP A 84 11.11 5.28 22.23
C TRP A 84 10.23 4.04 22.23
N ASP A 85 9.79 3.64 21.05
CA ASP A 85 9.21 2.33 20.79
C ASP A 85 9.46 1.95 19.33
N GLY A 86 9.26 0.68 18.98
CA GLY A 86 9.60 0.16 17.66
C GLY A 86 8.49 -0.69 17.03
N ALA A 87 8.62 -0.89 15.74
CA ALA A 87 7.80 -1.83 14.98
C ALA A 87 8.66 -2.57 13.96
N GLU A 88 8.28 -3.80 13.67
CA GLU A 88 8.86 -4.56 12.57
C GLU A 88 8.49 -3.94 11.24
N ASN A 89 9.30 -4.23 10.22
CA ASN A 89 8.95 -3.89 8.84
C ASN A 89 7.77 -4.76 8.40
N THR A 90 6.87 -4.15 7.64
CA THR A 90 5.72 -4.88 7.07
C THR A 90 6.10 -5.52 5.74
N ASP A 91 5.46 -6.64 5.38
CA ASP A 91 5.71 -7.35 4.11
C ASP A 91 5.41 -6.50 2.87
N ILE A 92 4.46 -5.56 3.01
CA ILE A 92 4.07 -4.63 1.95
C ILE A 92 4.45 -3.21 2.36
N GLU A 93 5.19 -2.48 1.49
CA GLU A 93 5.69 -1.13 1.78
C GLU A 93 6.50 -1.08 3.10
N ALA A 94 7.47 -1.98 3.24
CA ALA A 94 8.22 -2.25 4.46
C ALA A 94 8.61 -1.00 5.27
N VAL A 95 9.22 -0.01 4.61
CA VAL A 95 9.68 1.22 5.27
C VAL A 95 8.51 2.06 5.78
N LYS A 96 7.49 2.28 4.94
CA LYS A 96 6.31 3.08 5.32
C LYS A 96 5.51 2.44 6.45
N GLY A 97 5.35 1.12 6.41
CA GLY A 97 4.67 0.36 7.46
C GLY A 97 5.42 0.39 8.77
N GLY A 98 6.75 0.19 8.74
CA GLY A 98 7.64 0.27 9.90
C GLY A 98 7.62 1.66 10.56
N LEU A 99 7.81 2.74 9.77
CA LEU A 99 7.76 4.11 10.27
C LEU A 99 6.41 4.44 10.91
N SER A 100 5.30 4.11 10.23
CA SER A 100 3.95 4.35 10.75
C SER A 100 3.65 3.54 12.02
N GLY A 101 4.04 2.29 12.06
CA GLY A 101 3.87 1.41 13.21
C GLY A 101 4.69 1.89 14.41
N ALA A 102 5.96 2.21 14.22
CA ALA A 102 6.86 2.70 15.26
C ALA A 102 6.35 4.00 15.90
N MET A 103 5.86 4.96 15.07
CA MET A 103 5.30 6.20 15.59
C MET A 103 4.04 5.97 16.44
N LYS A 104 3.11 5.11 16.00
CA LYS A 104 1.91 4.75 16.78
C LYS A 104 2.28 4.17 18.14
N ARG A 105 3.28 3.30 18.20
CA ARG A 105 3.76 2.69 19.44
C ARG A 105 4.47 3.70 20.35
N ALA A 106 5.33 4.56 19.80
CA ALA A 106 5.99 5.61 20.56
C ALA A 106 4.97 6.60 21.16
N ALA A 107 3.89 6.92 20.43
CA ALA A 107 2.80 7.77 20.91
C ALA A 107 2.10 7.17 22.14
N VAL A 108 1.93 5.86 22.21
CA VAL A 108 1.36 5.15 23.38
C VAL A 108 2.22 5.35 24.62
N GLN A 109 3.53 5.51 24.50
CA GLN A 109 4.42 5.81 25.64
C GLN A 109 4.08 7.18 26.27
N TRP A 110 3.56 8.11 25.49
CA TRP A 110 3.06 9.40 25.97
C TRP A 110 1.60 9.39 26.42
N GLY A 111 0.90 8.26 26.25
CA GLY A 111 -0.50 8.08 26.63
C GLY A 111 -1.48 8.27 25.47
N ILE A 112 -1.01 8.72 24.30
CA ILE A 112 -1.83 8.96 23.10
C ILE A 112 -2.39 7.62 22.59
N GLY A 113 -3.74 7.50 22.57
CA GLY A 113 -4.41 6.27 22.14
C GLY A 113 -4.22 5.05 23.04
N ARG A 114 -3.56 5.20 24.19
CA ARG A 114 -3.28 4.07 25.12
C ARG A 114 -4.55 3.39 25.62
N TYR A 115 -5.66 4.10 25.73
CA TYR A 115 -6.95 3.55 26.16
C TYR A 115 -7.48 2.46 25.23
N LEU A 116 -7.10 2.49 23.94
CA LEU A 116 -7.53 1.47 22.96
C LEU A 116 -7.02 0.06 23.29
N TYR A 117 -5.94 -0.06 24.05
CA TYR A 117 -5.44 -1.35 24.57
C TYR A 117 -6.34 -1.99 25.63
N LYS A 118 -7.35 -1.24 26.12
CA LYS A 118 -8.37 -1.77 27.04
C LYS A 118 -9.61 -2.28 26.30
N LEU A 119 -9.66 -2.12 24.99
CA LEU A 119 -10.74 -2.70 24.20
C LEU A 119 -10.67 -4.23 24.28
N GLU A 120 -11.81 -4.84 24.54
CA GLU A 120 -11.95 -6.29 24.41
C GLU A 120 -11.73 -6.73 22.97
N GLU A 121 -11.49 -8.03 22.76
CA GLU A 121 -11.33 -8.61 21.43
C GLU A 121 -12.51 -8.24 20.52
N SER A 122 -12.20 -7.55 19.44
CA SER A 122 -13.22 -7.12 18.47
C SER A 122 -13.34 -8.13 17.34
N TRP A 123 -14.22 -9.11 17.53
CA TRP A 123 -14.51 -10.12 16.54
C TRP A 123 -15.35 -9.55 15.40
N ILE A 124 -14.98 -9.91 14.16
CA ILE A 124 -15.71 -9.56 12.95
C ILE A 124 -16.06 -10.80 12.15
N ASN A 125 -17.14 -10.69 11.39
CA ASN A 125 -17.52 -11.67 10.40
C ASN A 125 -17.41 -11.09 8.99
N ALA A 126 -17.27 -11.97 7.99
CA ALA A 126 -17.31 -11.54 6.60
C ALA A 126 -18.70 -10.94 6.27
N ASN A 127 -18.69 -9.85 5.51
CA ASN A 127 -19.87 -9.16 5.02
C ASN A 127 -19.61 -8.75 3.56
N GLU A 128 -20.47 -9.17 2.64
CA GLU A 128 -20.30 -8.90 1.20
C GLU A 128 -20.25 -7.42 0.85
N ASN A 129 -20.91 -6.57 1.65
CA ASN A 129 -20.95 -5.12 1.48
C ASN A 129 -19.99 -4.38 2.39
N GLY A 130 -19.12 -5.07 3.15
CA GLY A 130 -18.22 -4.48 4.11
C GLY A 130 -17.27 -3.46 3.51
N ALA A 131 -16.96 -2.42 4.29
CA ALA A 131 -16.12 -1.29 3.87
C ALA A 131 -14.63 -1.68 3.78
N TYR A 132 -14.18 -2.66 4.54
CA TYR A 132 -12.80 -3.12 4.61
C TYR A 132 -12.60 -4.42 3.83
N ARG A 133 -11.36 -4.66 3.40
CA ARG A 133 -10.98 -5.92 2.74
C ARG A 133 -10.01 -6.70 3.63
N GLY A 134 -10.18 -8.01 3.65
CA GLY A 134 -9.29 -8.96 4.31
C GLY A 134 -8.91 -10.10 3.38
N LYS A 135 -7.86 -10.84 3.77
CA LYS A 135 -7.42 -12.05 3.09
C LYS A 135 -7.00 -13.08 4.14
N THR A 136 -7.53 -14.27 4.07
CA THR A 136 -7.17 -15.40 4.93
C THR A 136 -5.82 -16.00 4.50
N LYS A 137 -5.21 -16.83 5.34
CA LYS A 137 -3.91 -17.47 5.04
C LYS A 137 -3.95 -18.37 3.80
N ASP A 138 -5.11 -18.97 3.51
CA ASP A 138 -5.33 -19.80 2.30
C ASP A 138 -5.62 -18.97 1.04
N GLY A 139 -5.56 -17.64 1.13
CA GLY A 139 -5.71 -16.73 0.00
C GLY A 139 -7.14 -16.26 -0.26
N THR A 140 -8.14 -16.71 0.49
CA THR A 140 -9.53 -16.28 0.32
C THR A 140 -9.69 -14.83 0.70
N THR A 141 -10.18 -13.99 -0.22
CA THR A 141 -10.47 -12.57 0.03
C THR A 141 -11.90 -12.38 0.52
N PHE A 142 -12.10 -11.47 1.44
CA PHE A 142 -13.41 -11.13 1.98
C PHE A 142 -13.50 -9.65 2.33
N LYS A 143 -14.72 -9.18 2.55
CA LYS A 143 -14.99 -7.85 3.08
C LYS A 143 -15.53 -7.94 4.49
N TRP A 144 -15.38 -6.87 5.25
CA TRP A 144 -15.82 -6.79 6.64
C TRP A 144 -16.06 -5.34 7.05
N ASP A 145 -16.80 -5.12 8.13
CA ASP A 145 -17.04 -3.80 8.70
C ASP A 145 -16.30 -3.65 10.03
N ALA A 146 -15.86 -2.41 10.28
CA ALA A 146 -15.21 -2.07 11.54
C ALA A 146 -16.19 -2.23 12.71
N PRO A 147 -15.72 -2.76 13.85
CA PRO A 147 -16.50 -2.75 15.08
C PRO A 147 -16.81 -1.32 15.54
N THR A 148 -17.91 -1.16 16.26
CA THR A 148 -18.24 0.11 16.90
C THR A 148 -17.48 0.26 18.21
N LEU A 149 -16.89 1.43 18.46
CA LEU A 149 -16.27 1.72 19.74
C LEU A 149 -17.33 1.70 20.86
N PRO A 150 -17.04 1.09 22.01
CA PRO A 150 -17.94 1.15 23.15
C PRO A 150 -18.03 2.59 23.73
N ALA A 151 -19.15 2.93 24.35
CA ALA A 151 -19.42 4.28 24.83
C ALA A 151 -18.30 4.85 25.76
N TRP A 152 -17.65 3.99 26.56
CA TRP A 152 -16.55 4.41 27.42
C TRP A 152 -15.28 4.82 26.66
N ALA A 153 -15.13 4.39 25.40
CA ALA A 153 -13.98 4.68 24.55
C ALA A 153 -14.21 5.90 23.63
N LEU A 154 -15.36 6.55 23.75
CA LEU A 154 -15.69 7.79 23.02
C LEU A 154 -15.33 9.04 23.85
N PRO A 155 -15.02 10.19 23.21
CA PRO A 155 -14.85 11.46 23.92
C PRO A 155 -16.07 11.82 24.74
N LYS A 156 -15.86 12.41 25.94
CA LYS A 156 -16.95 12.73 26.87
C LYS A 156 -17.94 13.77 26.33
N ASP A 157 -17.53 14.59 25.38
CA ASP A 157 -18.34 15.68 24.81
C ASP A 157 -19.07 15.27 23.50
N SER A 158 -18.89 14.06 23.02
CA SER A 158 -19.55 13.56 21.79
C SER A 158 -21.08 13.37 21.91
N ASN A 159 -21.64 13.56 23.12
CA ASN A 159 -23.10 13.53 23.34
C ASN A 159 -23.86 14.80 22.96
N LYS A 160 -23.16 15.84 22.44
CA LYS A 160 -23.81 17.02 21.87
C LYS A 160 -23.73 16.98 20.34
N SER A 161 -24.86 16.60 19.74
CA SER A 161 -25.13 16.59 18.30
C SER A 161 -24.69 15.35 17.51
N VAL A 162 -25.35 14.21 17.72
CA VAL A 162 -25.61 13.31 16.61
C VAL A 162 -26.75 13.91 15.77
N LYS A 163 -26.49 15.01 15.08
CA LYS A 163 -27.10 15.27 13.79
C LYS A 163 -26.13 14.65 12.78
N SER A 164 -26.60 13.63 12.13
CA SER A 164 -25.98 12.94 11.01
C SER A 164 -25.63 13.95 9.90
N GLU A 165 -24.52 14.64 10.04
CA GLU A 165 -23.75 15.04 8.88
C GLU A 165 -22.80 13.88 8.61
N THR A 166 -23.15 13.09 7.61
CA THR A 166 -22.26 12.23 6.89
C THR A 166 -21.13 13.08 6.34
N HIS A 167 -20.16 13.41 7.20
CA HIS A 167 -18.80 13.60 6.73
C HIS A 167 -18.34 12.22 6.29
N ALA A 168 -18.65 11.91 5.02
CA ALA A 168 -17.87 10.94 4.29
C ALA A 168 -16.41 11.35 4.58
N GLU A 169 -15.66 10.48 5.31
CA GLU A 169 -14.21 10.54 5.29
C GLU A 169 -13.78 10.90 3.88
N PRO A 170 -12.82 11.81 3.70
CA PRO A 170 -12.11 11.82 2.46
C PRO A 170 -11.55 10.40 2.34
N LYS A 171 -12.21 9.56 1.55
CA LYS A 171 -11.70 8.25 1.12
C LYS A 171 -10.24 8.49 0.85
N PRO A 172 -9.32 7.64 1.36
CA PRO A 172 -7.90 7.77 1.01
C PRO A 172 -7.87 8.09 -0.47
N PRO A 173 -7.17 9.15 -0.92
CA PRO A 173 -7.33 9.65 -2.27
C PRO A 173 -7.33 8.43 -3.16
N LYS A 174 -8.44 8.18 -3.83
CA LYS A 174 -8.55 7.06 -4.77
C LYS A 174 -7.29 7.22 -5.58
N LYS A 175 -6.43 6.19 -5.62
CA LYS A 175 -5.27 6.20 -6.52
C LYS A 175 -5.75 6.89 -7.75
N PRO A 176 -5.14 7.99 -8.20
CA PRO A 176 -5.68 8.76 -9.29
C PRO A 176 -6.12 7.76 -10.34
N VAL A 177 -7.41 7.74 -10.66
CA VAL A 177 -7.92 6.89 -11.73
C VAL A 177 -7.35 7.55 -12.95
N VAL A 178 -6.23 7.01 -13.41
CA VAL A 178 -5.58 7.47 -14.63
C VAL A 178 -6.61 7.25 -15.73
N GLN A 179 -7.18 8.32 -16.25
CA GLN A 179 -8.09 8.26 -17.37
C GLN A 179 -7.25 8.41 -18.64
N PHE A 180 -7.01 7.30 -19.29
CA PHE A 180 -6.40 7.30 -20.61
C PHE A 180 -7.44 7.73 -21.65
N THR A 181 -7.03 8.53 -22.63
CA THR A 181 -7.84 8.82 -23.80
C THR A 181 -8.09 7.54 -24.61
N ASP A 182 -9.06 7.55 -25.50
CA ASP A 182 -9.35 6.37 -26.32
C ASP A 182 -8.22 6.06 -27.29
N GLU A 183 -7.49 7.07 -27.75
CA GLU A 183 -6.28 6.95 -28.55
C GLU A 183 -5.15 6.28 -27.78
N GLN A 184 -4.91 6.70 -26.53
CA GLN A 184 -3.92 6.09 -25.65
C GLN A 184 -4.25 4.62 -25.34
N LYS A 185 -5.53 4.30 -25.12
CA LYS A 185 -5.99 2.91 -24.92
C LYS A 185 -5.78 2.06 -26.16
N ALA A 186 -6.03 2.61 -27.34
CA ALA A 186 -5.80 1.93 -28.61
C ALA A 186 -4.30 1.62 -28.81
N GLU A 187 -3.43 2.58 -28.47
CA GLU A 187 -1.98 2.39 -28.52
C GLU A 187 -1.51 1.32 -27.55
N MET A 188 -1.90 1.41 -26.27
CA MET A 188 -1.56 0.45 -25.25
C MET A 188 -2.05 -0.98 -25.54
N LYS A 189 -3.12 -1.13 -26.31
CA LYS A 189 -3.64 -2.44 -26.72
C LYS A 189 -2.66 -3.19 -27.63
N LYS A 190 -1.86 -2.48 -28.43
CA LYS A 190 -0.84 -3.07 -29.29
C LYS A 190 0.28 -3.73 -28.49
N TRP A 191 0.60 -3.21 -27.31
CA TRP A 191 1.73 -3.66 -26.47
C TRP A 191 1.55 -5.05 -25.86
N ASN A 192 0.37 -5.65 -26.01
CA ASN A 192 0.08 -7.00 -25.51
C ASN A 192 0.47 -8.13 -26.49
N ASP A 193 1.16 -7.82 -27.57
CA ASP A 193 1.64 -8.77 -28.58
C ASP A 193 2.91 -9.54 -28.19
N GLY A 194 3.43 -9.30 -26.98
CA GLY A 194 4.65 -9.91 -26.46
C GLY A 194 5.93 -9.09 -26.70
N THR A 195 5.83 -7.90 -27.29
CA THR A 195 6.97 -6.98 -27.47
C THR A 195 7.49 -6.47 -26.11
N PHE A 196 6.60 -6.25 -25.15
CA PHE A 196 6.96 -5.98 -23.76
C PHE A 196 6.73 -7.19 -22.88
N SER A 197 7.65 -7.42 -21.94
CA SER A 197 7.47 -8.39 -20.88
C SER A 197 6.37 -7.96 -19.89
N LYS A 198 5.83 -8.92 -19.14
CA LYS A 198 4.84 -8.65 -18.09
C LYS A 198 5.36 -7.66 -17.05
N ASP A 199 6.64 -7.76 -16.67
CA ASP A 199 7.27 -6.88 -15.67
C ASP A 199 7.38 -5.43 -16.17
N GLU A 200 7.65 -5.23 -17.46
CA GLU A 200 7.70 -3.90 -18.07
C GLU A 200 6.30 -3.26 -18.12
N LEU A 201 5.27 -4.02 -18.47
CA LEU A 201 3.88 -3.54 -18.45
C LEU A 201 3.39 -3.23 -17.02
N ASP A 202 3.81 -4.01 -16.03
CA ASP A 202 3.49 -3.74 -14.63
C ASP A 202 4.27 -2.52 -14.10
N LYS A 203 5.49 -2.28 -14.58
CA LYS A 203 6.26 -1.06 -14.31
C LYS A 203 5.57 0.17 -14.88
N PHE A 204 5.07 0.10 -16.12
CA PHE A 204 4.27 1.17 -16.73
C PHE A 204 3.04 1.50 -15.87
N LYS A 205 2.23 0.51 -15.50
CA LYS A 205 1.06 0.71 -14.63
C LYS A 205 1.42 1.36 -13.29
N LYS A 206 2.56 1.01 -12.73
CA LYS A 206 3.05 1.59 -11.48
C LYS A 206 3.48 3.06 -11.67
N GLN A 207 4.14 3.36 -12.78
CA GLN A 207 4.58 4.72 -13.11
C GLN A 207 3.39 5.65 -13.38
N THR A 208 2.38 5.21 -14.14
CA THR A 208 1.17 6.00 -14.43
C THR A 208 0.34 6.32 -13.19
N THR A 209 0.44 5.53 -12.13
CA THR A 209 -0.26 5.76 -10.86
C THR A 209 0.57 6.52 -9.82
N ALA A 210 1.80 6.92 -10.15
CA ALA A 210 2.67 7.69 -9.26
C ALA A 210 2.17 9.16 -9.14
N PRO A 211 2.31 9.79 -7.95
CA PRO A 211 1.98 11.21 -7.79
C PRO A 211 2.80 12.08 -8.75
N GLY A 212 2.12 12.93 -9.52
CA GLY A 212 2.78 13.84 -10.47
C GLY A 212 3.25 13.18 -11.77
N ALA A 213 2.81 11.96 -12.09
CA ALA A 213 3.14 11.30 -13.34
C ALA A 213 2.58 12.09 -14.55
N ASN A 214 3.43 12.37 -15.52
CA ASN A 214 3.02 12.87 -16.82
C ASN A 214 2.62 11.69 -17.71
N ILE A 215 1.31 11.47 -17.83
CA ILE A 215 0.76 10.30 -18.53
C ILE A 215 1.07 10.35 -20.03
N ASP A 216 0.99 11.55 -20.62
CA ASP A 216 1.23 11.72 -22.05
C ASP A 216 2.67 11.38 -22.42
N GLU A 217 3.64 11.85 -21.64
CA GLU A 217 5.05 11.53 -21.84
C GLU A 217 5.33 10.03 -21.62
N LEU A 218 4.72 9.41 -20.62
CA LEU A 218 4.89 7.98 -20.37
C LEU A 218 4.33 7.13 -21.49
N VAL A 219 3.12 7.44 -21.95
CA VAL A 219 2.49 6.71 -23.08
C VAL A 219 3.29 6.90 -24.34
N GLN A 220 3.75 8.13 -24.62
CA GLN A 220 4.58 8.42 -25.80
C GLN A 220 5.91 7.64 -25.74
N TRP A 221 6.59 7.63 -24.62
CA TRP A 221 7.85 6.90 -24.48
C TRP A 221 7.68 5.39 -24.72
N TYR A 222 6.62 4.78 -24.17
CA TYR A 222 6.34 3.37 -24.39
C TYR A 222 5.89 3.09 -25.83
N ALA A 223 5.20 4.02 -26.49
CA ALA A 223 4.83 3.90 -27.90
C ALA A 223 6.06 3.95 -28.81
N ASP A 224 6.99 4.85 -28.58
CA ASP A 224 8.25 4.97 -29.31
C ASP A 224 9.13 3.72 -29.12
N GLU A 225 9.22 3.22 -27.89
CA GLU A 225 9.98 2.01 -27.57
C GLU A 225 9.34 0.76 -28.21
N TYR A 226 7.99 0.68 -28.22
CA TYR A 226 7.26 -0.37 -28.93
C TYR A 226 7.59 -0.36 -30.42
N ALA A 227 7.51 0.80 -31.07
CA ALA A 227 7.81 0.94 -32.50
C ALA A 227 9.24 0.50 -32.83
N ASN A 228 10.22 0.91 -32.01
CA ASN A 228 11.62 0.53 -32.17
C ASN A 228 11.85 -0.98 -32.03
N ARG A 229 11.27 -1.62 -31.01
CA ARG A 229 11.42 -3.07 -30.80
C ARG A 229 10.70 -3.89 -31.85
N HIS A 230 9.53 -3.43 -32.29
CA HIS A 230 8.74 -4.11 -33.30
C HIS A 230 9.43 -4.04 -34.68
N ALA A 231 10.02 -2.90 -35.03
CA ALA A 231 10.80 -2.76 -36.26
C ALA A 231 12.02 -3.70 -36.27
N ASN A 232 12.76 -3.77 -35.15
CA ASN A 232 13.92 -4.66 -35.03
C ASN A 232 13.54 -6.15 -35.06
N LYS A 233 12.36 -6.53 -34.58
CA LYS A 233 11.86 -7.91 -34.64
C LYS A 233 11.51 -8.31 -36.07
N VAL A 234 10.86 -7.43 -36.84
CA VAL A 234 10.50 -7.65 -38.24
C VAL A 234 11.75 -7.78 -39.10
N THR A 235 12.76 -6.92 -38.90
CA THR A 235 14.04 -7.03 -39.67
C THR A 235 14.79 -8.31 -39.36
N ALA A 236 14.80 -8.77 -38.11
CA ALA A 236 15.44 -10.03 -37.70
C ALA A 236 14.72 -11.27 -38.31
N GLU A 237 13.39 -11.21 -38.45
CA GLU A 237 12.60 -12.27 -39.08
C GLU A 237 12.81 -12.28 -40.59
N GLU A 238 12.97 -11.13 -41.25
CA GLU A 238 13.30 -11.01 -42.66
C GLU A 238 14.72 -11.49 -42.97
N GLU A 239 15.71 -11.17 -42.12
CA GLU A 239 17.09 -11.65 -42.28
C GLU A 239 17.19 -13.17 -42.10
N ASN A 240 16.53 -13.75 -41.09
CA ASN A 240 16.48 -15.20 -40.91
C ASN A 240 15.70 -15.93 -41.99
N GLY A 241 14.65 -15.29 -42.56
CA GLY A 241 13.92 -15.83 -43.71
C GLY A 241 14.72 -15.82 -45.00
N ALA A 242 15.63 -14.85 -45.15
CA ALA A 242 16.51 -14.76 -46.33
C ALA A 242 17.66 -15.78 -46.25
N GLU A 243 18.16 -16.12 -45.08
CA GLU A 243 19.24 -17.12 -44.86
C GLU A 243 18.76 -18.56 -45.15
N LEU A 244 17.46 -18.84 -45.06
CA LEU A 244 16.87 -20.14 -45.41
C LEU A 244 16.53 -20.29 -46.91
N ALA A 245 16.62 -19.20 -47.67
CA ALA A 245 16.29 -19.21 -49.10
C ALA A 245 17.53 -19.41 -50.02
N PHE A 246 18.75 -19.34 -49.51
CA PHE A 246 19.98 -19.67 -50.21
C PHE A 246 20.53 -21.00 -49.71
N GLY A 247 19.83 -22.08 -50.05
CA GLY A 247 20.37 -23.45 -50.03
C GLY A 247 21.49 -23.57 -51.07
N ASP A 248 22.67 -23.95 -50.57
CA ASP A 248 23.90 -24.19 -51.35
C ASP A 248 23.66 -25.11 -52.56
N PRO A 249 23.89 -24.67 -53.81
CA PRO A 249 23.71 -25.49 -55.01
C PRO A 249 24.90 -26.43 -55.33
N THR A 250 25.75 -26.76 -54.35
CA THR A 250 26.92 -27.63 -54.58
C THR A 250 26.87 -28.91 -53.77
N ASN A 251 25.90 -29.77 -54.06
CA ASN A 251 26.01 -31.18 -53.74
C ASN A 251 25.30 -32.09 -54.75
N GLU A 252 25.75 -32.04 -56.01
CA GLU A 252 25.51 -33.09 -56.97
C GLU A 252 26.87 -33.65 -57.43
N LEU A 253 26.95 -34.96 -57.42
CA LEU A 253 27.93 -35.85 -58.05
C LEU A 253 28.88 -36.59 -57.07
N ALA A 254 28.39 -37.71 -56.61
CA ALA A 254 29.22 -38.87 -56.42
C ALA A 254 28.50 -40.10 -56.99
N PHE A 255 28.84 -40.43 -58.24
CA PHE A 255 28.48 -41.69 -58.89
C PHE A 255 29.09 -42.85 -58.10
N GLY A 256 28.28 -43.78 -57.67
CA GLY A 256 28.70 -45.08 -57.20
C GLY A 256 29.14 -45.95 -58.35
N ASP A 257 30.32 -46.55 -58.17
CA ASP A 257 30.88 -47.54 -59.06
C ASP A 257 30.14 -48.88 -58.86
N PRO A 258 29.63 -49.54 -59.89
CA PRO A 258 29.03 -50.86 -59.79
C PRO A 258 30.11 -51.90 -60.06
N ASN A 259 30.80 -52.43 -59.03
CA ASN A 259 31.49 -53.73 -58.96
C ASN A 259 32.46 -53.79 -57.74
N ASN A 260 31.95 -54.24 -56.64
CA ASN A 260 32.60 -55.32 -55.81
C ASN A 260 31.71 -55.56 -54.59
#